data_55faf5380760463b9d1a2bc4c2733e9a
#
_entry.id   55faf5380760463b9d1a2bc4c2733e9a
#
_cell.length_a   1.000
_cell.length_b   1.000
_cell.length_c   1.000
_cell.angle_alpha   90.00
_cell.angle_beta   90.00
_cell.angle_gamma   90.00
#
_symmetry.space_group_name_H-M   'P 1'
#
loop_
_entity.id
_entity.type
_entity.pdbx_description
1 polymer ?
#
loop_
_entity_poly.entity_id
_entity_poly.type
_entity_poly.pdbx_seq_one_letter_code
_entity_poly.pdbx_strand_id
1 'polypeptide(L)'
;MSGFNVQLQLAGVLEWMSQQMAGCGGKTAVIGISGGKDSSTVAAMAVAAYGRDHVYGVLMPDGIQPDLDYSQALVEHLQIPHCTCNIHDAVAGVLSQLEQAGLTPSRQTVVNLPSRIRMATLYAVAQSVEGGIVLNTSNLSEDWVGYCTIYGDSAGAFSPLGMYTTEEVIALGRALGLPERFLIKPPSDGLTGLTDEDNLGFSYHAVNEYIRRGVCPDEAVREKIDRMHRASRFKFQTLPVYHNGLPMVIEDGTDYYK
;
A
#
# COMPACT_ATOMS: atom_id res chain seq x y z
N MET A 1 7.45 -9.71 -21.30
CA MET A 1 8.18 -9.69 -19.99
C MET A 1 9.29 -10.74 -20.01
N SER A 2 10.43 -10.44 -20.65
CA SER A 2 11.57 -11.36 -20.66
C SER A 2 12.29 -11.26 -19.32
N GLY A 3 12.23 -12.32 -18.52
CA GLY A 3 12.91 -12.46 -17.23
C GLY A 3 12.02 -12.56 -15.99
N PHE A 4 10.73 -12.20 -16.04
CA PHE A 4 9.82 -12.36 -14.91
C PHE A 4 9.26 -13.77 -14.85
N ASN A 5 9.80 -14.59 -13.96
CA ASN A 5 9.27 -15.92 -13.65
C ASN A 5 8.38 -15.81 -12.41
N VAL A 6 7.07 -15.83 -12.62
CA VAL A 6 6.07 -15.61 -11.56
C VAL A 6 6.19 -16.63 -10.42
N GLN A 7 6.47 -17.90 -10.70
CA GLN A 7 6.59 -18.94 -9.67
C GLN A 7 7.83 -18.73 -8.80
N LEU A 8 8.96 -18.38 -9.43
CA LEU A 8 10.20 -18.08 -8.71
C LEU A 8 10.04 -16.82 -7.84
N GLN A 9 9.40 -15.76 -8.40
CA GLN A 9 9.16 -14.53 -7.66
C GLN A 9 8.21 -14.76 -6.50
N LEU A 10 7.13 -15.51 -6.71
CA LEU A 10 6.19 -15.83 -5.66
C LEU A 10 6.85 -16.63 -4.53
N ALA A 11 7.62 -17.67 -4.84
CA ALA A 11 8.33 -18.44 -3.82
C ALA A 11 9.27 -17.54 -2.99
N GLY A 12 10.06 -16.68 -3.67
CA GLY A 12 11.00 -15.79 -3.01
C GLY A 12 10.33 -14.76 -2.11
N VAL A 13 9.24 -14.13 -2.56
CA VAL A 13 8.54 -13.13 -1.75
C VAL A 13 7.83 -13.74 -0.54
N LEU A 14 7.26 -14.94 -0.66
CA LEU A 14 6.62 -15.63 0.48
C LEU A 14 7.66 -16.02 1.56
N GLU A 15 8.82 -16.52 1.16
CA GLU A 15 9.93 -16.79 2.07
C GLU A 15 10.40 -15.50 2.76
N TRP A 16 10.63 -14.44 1.99
CA TRP A 16 11.03 -13.14 2.50
C TRP A 16 9.99 -12.58 3.49
N MET A 17 8.69 -12.66 3.19
CA MET A 17 7.61 -12.25 4.09
C MET A 17 7.68 -12.99 5.42
N SER A 18 7.96 -14.30 5.40
CA SER A 18 8.10 -15.10 6.64
C SER A 18 9.28 -14.62 7.49
N GLN A 19 10.41 -14.29 6.85
CA GLN A 19 11.59 -13.73 7.53
C GLN A 19 11.28 -12.35 8.13
N GLN A 20 10.58 -11.45 7.39
CA GLN A 20 10.23 -10.13 7.89
C GLN A 20 9.25 -10.23 9.09
N MET A 21 8.24 -11.08 9.01
CA MET A 21 7.30 -11.30 10.11
C MET A 21 8.02 -11.76 11.37
N ALA A 22 8.94 -12.72 11.25
CA ALA A 22 9.74 -13.20 12.36
C ALA A 22 10.68 -12.10 12.91
N GLY A 23 11.31 -11.32 12.02
CA GLY A 23 12.17 -10.19 12.39
C GLY A 23 11.45 -9.09 13.16
N CYS A 24 10.15 -8.87 12.88
CA CYS A 24 9.31 -7.93 13.63
C CYS A 24 8.74 -8.53 14.93
N GLY A 25 8.97 -9.80 15.24
CA GLY A 25 8.33 -10.50 16.36
C GLY A 25 6.82 -10.64 16.17
N GLY A 26 6.33 -10.56 14.92
CA GLY A 26 4.91 -10.59 14.57
C GLY A 26 4.31 -11.99 14.56
N LYS A 27 2.99 -12.07 14.70
CA LYS A 27 2.21 -13.30 14.60
C LYS A 27 1.05 -13.20 13.62
N THR A 28 0.50 -12.00 13.43
CA THR A 28 -0.69 -11.76 12.61
C THR A 28 -0.45 -10.63 11.63
N ALA A 29 -0.61 -10.89 10.34
CA ALA A 29 -0.56 -9.87 9.30
C ALA A 29 -1.88 -9.08 9.29
N VAL A 30 -1.83 -7.77 9.52
CA VAL A 30 -3.00 -6.87 9.49
C VAL A 30 -2.96 -6.08 8.18
N ILE A 31 -4.02 -6.18 7.38
CA ILE A 31 -4.04 -5.67 6.01
C ILE A 31 -5.31 -4.85 5.79
N GLY A 32 -5.16 -3.64 5.27
CA GLY A 32 -6.28 -2.84 4.76
C GLY A 32 -6.84 -3.44 3.47
N ILE A 33 -8.11 -3.80 3.48
CA ILE A 33 -8.77 -4.49 2.37
C ILE A 33 -9.61 -3.49 1.57
N SER A 34 -9.10 -3.05 0.42
CA SER A 34 -9.82 -2.18 -0.52
C SER A 34 -10.60 -2.97 -1.59
N GLY A 35 -10.33 -4.26 -1.71
CA GLY A 35 -10.87 -5.09 -2.81
C GLY A 35 -10.22 -4.84 -4.17
N GLY A 36 -9.22 -3.97 -4.24
CA GLY A 36 -8.38 -3.76 -5.43
C GLY A 36 -7.22 -4.75 -5.53
N LYS A 37 -6.55 -4.80 -6.69
CA LYS A 37 -5.50 -5.76 -7.04
C LYS A 37 -4.39 -5.91 -6.00
N ASP A 38 -3.94 -4.79 -5.43
CA ASP A 38 -2.78 -4.75 -4.54
C ASP A 38 -3.12 -5.34 -3.17
N SER A 39 -4.16 -4.83 -2.51
CA SER A 39 -4.61 -5.35 -1.22
C SER A 39 -5.04 -6.82 -1.32
N SER A 40 -5.66 -7.22 -2.44
CA SER A 40 -6.07 -8.60 -2.69
C SER A 40 -4.86 -9.52 -2.83
N THR A 41 -3.83 -9.10 -3.57
CA THR A 41 -2.61 -9.88 -3.79
C THR A 41 -1.80 -10.00 -2.50
N VAL A 42 -1.63 -8.90 -1.71
CA VAL A 42 -0.94 -8.97 -0.42
C VAL A 42 -1.68 -9.86 0.57
N ALA A 43 -3.02 -9.78 0.63
CA ALA A 43 -3.81 -10.65 1.50
C ALA A 43 -3.67 -12.13 1.12
N ALA A 44 -3.72 -12.46 -0.17
CA ALA A 44 -3.51 -13.83 -0.64
C ALA A 44 -2.07 -14.32 -0.40
N MET A 45 -1.04 -13.46 -0.58
CA MET A 45 0.35 -13.78 -0.21
C MET A 45 0.47 -14.05 1.29
N ALA A 46 -0.16 -13.23 2.14
CA ALA A 46 -0.12 -13.41 3.58
C ALA A 46 -0.79 -14.74 3.99
N VAL A 47 -1.92 -15.10 3.37
CA VAL A 47 -2.56 -16.41 3.60
C VAL A 47 -1.64 -17.56 3.17
N ALA A 48 -0.94 -17.43 2.02
CA ALA A 48 0.00 -18.43 1.55
C ALA A 48 1.24 -18.56 2.44
N ALA A 49 1.73 -17.45 3.01
CA ALA A 49 2.93 -17.42 3.84
C ALA A 49 2.67 -17.85 5.30
N TYR A 50 1.53 -17.45 5.88
CA TYR A 50 1.27 -17.56 7.33
C TYR A 50 0.07 -18.45 7.68
N GLY A 51 -0.77 -18.79 6.70
CA GLY A 51 -2.08 -19.40 6.95
C GLY A 51 -3.16 -18.36 7.31
N ARG A 52 -4.42 -18.70 7.00
CA ARG A 52 -5.57 -17.79 7.14
C ARG A 52 -5.81 -17.26 8.56
N ASP A 53 -5.52 -18.08 9.57
CA ASP A 53 -5.73 -17.73 10.99
C ASP A 53 -4.72 -16.67 11.49
N HIS A 54 -3.66 -16.43 10.73
CA HIS A 54 -2.61 -15.42 10.98
C HIS A 54 -2.71 -14.20 10.04
N VAL A 55 -3.89 -14.00 9.41
CA VAL A 55 -4.16 -12.82 8.57
C VAL A 55 -5.45 -12.17 9.05
N TYR A 56 -5.42 -10.87 9.27
CA TYR A 56 -6.57 -10.09 9.72
C TYR A 56 -6.86 -8.96 8.71
N GLY A 57 -8.04 -9.01 8.09
CA GLY A 57 -8.48 -8.00 7.13
C GLY A 57 -9.19 -6.84 7.82
N VAL A 58 -8.90 -5.60 7.42
CA VAL A 58 -9.59 -4.40 7.92
C VAL A 58 -10.25 -3.66 6.76
N LEU A 59 -11.57 -3.64 6.76
CA LEU A 59 -12.37 -2.90 5.80
C LEU A 59 -12.63 -1.50 6.36
N MET A 60 -12.27 -0.45 5.62
CA MET A 60 -12.31 0.92 6.12
C MET A 60 -13.05 1.86 5.15
N PRO A 61 -14.38 1.69 4.99
CA PRO A 61 -15.17 2.60 4.17
C PRO A 61 -15.17 4.02 4.77
N ASP A 62 -15.24 5.03 3.91
CA ASP A 62 -15.52 6.42 4.28
C ASP A 62 -16.99 6.72 3.95
N GLY A 63 -17.85 6.56 4.94
CA GLY A 63 -19.30 6.67 4.76
C GLY A 63 -19.89 5.48 3.98
N ILE A 64 -20.75 5.80 2.98
CA ILE A 64 -21.33 4.82 2.08
C ILE A 64 -20.40 4.67 0.88
N GLN A 65 -19.77 3.52 0.76
CA GLN A 65 -18.83 3.22 -0.32
C GLN A 65 -19.44 2.20 -1.28
N PRO A 66 -19.68 2.54 -2.56
CA PRO A 66 -20.39 1.67 -3.51
C PRO A 66 -19.71 0.35 -3.81
N ASP A 67 -18.39 0.27 -3.61
CA ASP A 67 -17.55 -0.89 -3.93
C ASP A 67 -17.07 -1.70 -2.70
N LEU A 68 -17.73 -1.49 -1.55
CA LEU A 68 -17.45 -2.24 -0.32
C LEU A 68 -17.67 -3.76 -0.49
N ASP A 69 -18.56 -4.15 -1.42
CA ASP A 69 -18.83 -5.53 -1.78
C ASP A 69 -17.58 -6.28 -2.31
N TYR A 70 -16.67 -5.59 -2.99
CA TYR A 70 -15.38 -6.19 -3.42
C TYR A 70 -14.51 -6.56 -2.22
N SER A 71 -14.42 -5.66 -1.24
CA SER A 71 -13.65 -5.90 -0.01
C SER A 71 -14.25 -7.04 0.80
N GLN A 72 -15.58 -7.05 0.95
CA GLN A 72 -16.31 -8.12 1.65
C GLN A 72 -16.13 -9.46 0.96
N ALA A 73 -16.32 -9.50 -0.36
CA ALA A 73 -16.15 -10.71 -1.15
C ALA A 73 -14.72 -11.27 -1.10
N LEU A 74 -13.70 -10.41 -0.97
CA LEU A 74 -12.32 -10.86 -0.84
C LEU A 74 -12.07 -11.56 0.49
N VAL A 75 -12.49 -10.99 1.62
CA VAL A 75 -12.27 -11.61 2.93
C VAL A 75 -13.05 -12.91 3.08
N GLU A 76 -14.24 -13.01 2.46
CA GLU A 76 -15.01 -14.24 2.35
C GLU A 76 -14.31 -15.29 1.50
N HIS A 77 -13.77 -14.88 0.33
CA HIS A 77 -13.02 -15.77 -0.57
C HIS A 77 -11.77 -16.35 0.11
N LEU A 78 -11.02 -15.52 0.81
CA LEU A 78 -9.81 -15.94 1.53
C LEU A 78 -10.13 -16.60 2.86
N GLN A 79 -11.35 -16.49 3.36
CA GLN A 79 -11.82 -17.01 4.65
C GLN A 79 -10.95 -16.53 5.82
N ILE A 80 -10.60 -15.24 5.83
CA ILE A 80 -9.78 -14.62 6.87
C ILE A 80 -10.65 -13.90 7.91
N PRO A 81 -10.23 -13.89 9.21
CA PRO A 81 -10.77 -12.99 10.20
C PRO A 81 -10.71 -11.53 9.73
N HIS A 82 -11.75 -10.76 10.00
CA HIS A 82 -11.80 -9.36 9.60
C HIS A 82 -12.71 -8.51 10.48
N CYS A 83 -12.57 -7.20 10.37
CA CYS A 83 -13.51 -6.22 10.91
C CYS A 83 -13.79 -5.10 9.90
N THR A 84 -14.88 -4.38 10.11
CA THR A 84 -15.20 -3.16 9.36
C THR A 84 -15.15 -1.96 10.32
N CYS A 85 -14.30 -0.99 10.00
CA CYS A 85 -14.16 0.26 10.72
C CYS A 85 -14.48 1.42 9.77
N ASN A 86 -15.69 1.98 9.84
CA ASN A 86 -16.03 3.16 9.05
C ASN A 86 -15.24 4.37 9.56
N ILE A 87 -14.48 5.01 8.68
CA ILE A 87 -13.58 6.12 9.05
C ILE A 87 -14.27 7.50 8.95
N HIS A 88 -15.51 7.56 8.46
CA HIS A 88 -16.21 8.81 8.12
C HIS A 88 -16.23 9.82 9.28
N ASP A 89 -16.66 9.38 10.46
CA ASP A 89 -16.79 10.29 11.60
C ASP A 89 -15.43 10.84 12.05
N ALA A 90 -14.37 10.06 11.93
CA ALA A 90 -13.01 10.51 12.26
C ALA A 90 -12.51 11.53 11.24
N VAL A 91 -12.74 11.31 9.95
CA VAL A 91 -12.41 12.27 8.88
C VAL A 91 -13.21 13.55 9.05
N ALA A 92 -14.53 13.46 9.21
CA ALA A 92 -15.41 14.61 9.41
C ALA A 92 -15.05 15.39 10.68
N GLY A 93 -14.73 14.69 11.78
CA GLY A 93 -14.31 15.30 13.03
C GLY A 93 -13.05 16.13 12.88
N VAL A 94 -12.02 15.63 12.20
CA VAL A 94 -10.78 16.39 11.97
C VAL A 94 -11.05 17.61 11.09
N LEU A 95 -11.80 17.47 9.99
CA LEU A 95 -12.12 18.59 9.11
C LEU A 95 -12.89 19.69 9.85
N SER A 96 -13.90 19.31 10.65
CA SER A 96 -14.67 20.24 11.48
C SER A 96 -13.79 21.00 12.48
N GLN A 97 -12.84 20.32 13.13
CA GLN A 97 -11.92 20.97 14.08
C GLN A 97 -10.98 21.96 13.38
N LEU A 98 -10.53 21.67 12.14
CA LEU A 98 -9.75 22.63 11.35
C LEU A 98 -10.55 23.90 11.05
N GLU A 99 -11.81 23.74 10.62
CA GLU A 99 -12.69 24.88 10.34
C GLU A 99 -12.98 25.72 11.59
N GLN A 100 -13.26 25.08 12.73
CA GLN A 100 -13.44 25.76 14.02
C GLN A 100 -12.17 26.53 14.46
N ALA A 101 -10.98 26.03 14.09
CA ALA A 101 -9.71 26.71 14.30
C ALA A 101 -9.43 27.84 13.29
N GLY A 102 -10.36 28.14 12.38
CA GLY A 102 -10.21 29.19 11.36
C GLY A 102 -9.37 28.77 10.16
N LEU A 103 -9.10 27.47 9.99
CA LEU A 103 -8.37 26.92 8.83
C LEU A 103 -9.34 26.41 7.79
N THR A 104 -9.12 26.77 6.53
CA THR A 104 -9.88 26.19 5.39
C THR A 104 -9.14 24.97 4.85
N PRO A 105 -9.71 23.74 4.95
CA PRO A 105 -9.08 22.56 4.40
C PRO A 105 -8.81 22.69 2.90
N SER A 106 -7.56 22.51 2.49
CA SER A 106 -7.19 22.52 1.08
C SER A 106 -7.69 21.23 0.38
N ARG A 107 -7.76 21.24 -0.96
CA ARG A 107 -8.06 20.01 -1.73
C ARG A 107 -7.14 18.86 -1.31
N GLN A 108 -5.86 19.14 -1.09
CA GLN A 108 -4.89 18.12 -0.71
C GLN A 108 -5.15 17.57 0.71
N THR A 109 -5.64 18.41 1.63
CA THR A 109 -6.08 17.98 2.96
C THR A 109 -7.22 16.98 2.83
N VAL A 110 -8.27 17.33 2.08
CA VAL A 110 -9.46 16.48 1.89
C VAL A 110 -9.11 15.14 1.26
N VAL A 111 -8.22 15.13 0.25
CA VAL A 111 -7.81 13.90 -0.45
C VAL A 111 -6.91 13.00 0.42
N ASN A 112 -5.97 13.57 1.18
CA ASN A 112 -4.98 12.77 1.92
C ASN A 112 -5.43 12.39 3.34
N LEU A 113 -6.38 13.09 3.93
CA LEU A 113 -6.83 12.82 5.30
C LEU A 113 -7.44 11.42 5.45
N PRO A 114 -8.34 10.95 4.57
CA PRO A 114 -8.88 9.60 4.67
C PRO A 114 -7.80 8.51 4.68
N SER A 115 -6.77 8.63 3.86
CA SER A 115 -5.65 7.67 3.82
C SER A 115 -4.90 7.63 5.16
N ARG A 116 -4.66 8.77 5.81
CA ARG A 116 -4.01 8.84 7.12
C ARG A 116 -4.89 8.33 8.26
N ILE A 117 -6.20 8.56 8.21
CA ILE A 117 -7.13 7.97 9.18
C ILE A 117 -7.18 6.44 9.01
N ARG A 118 -7.17 5.93 7.77
CA ARG A 118 -7.04 4.48 7.53
C ARG A 118 -5.77 3.91 8.12
N MET A 119 -4.63 4.59 7.94
CA MET A 119 -3.36 4.16 8.56
C MET A 119 -3.49 4.10 10.08
N ALA A 120 -3.99 5.14 10.73
CA ALA A 120 -4.16 5.16 12.19
C ALA A 120 -5.10 4.03 12.66
N THR A 121 -6.19 3.77 11.93
CA THR A 121 -7.12 2.67 12.20
C THR A 121 -6.44 1.30 12.06
N LEU A 122 -5.62 1.09 11.01
CA LEU A 122 -4.87 -0.16 10.83
C LEU A 122 -3.93 -0.44 12.00
N TYR A 123 -3.18 0.56 12.46
CA TYR A 123 -2.28 0.41 13.60
C TYR A 123 -3.05 0.18 14.91
N ALA A 124 -4.22 0.83 15.09
CA ALA A 124 -5.07 0.57 16.26
C ALA A 124 -5.58 -0.88 16.27
N VAL A 125 -6.01 -1.42 15.12
CA VAL A 125 -6.41 -2.82 14.98
C VAL A 125 -5.21 -3.75 15.21
N ALA A 126 -4.05 -3.44 14.61
CA ALA A 126 -2.85 -4.27 14.76
C ALA A 126 -2.42 -4.39 16.24
N GLN A 127 -2.53 -3.33 17.01
CA GLN A 127 -2.25 -3.35 18.45
C GLN A 127 -3.33 -4.05 19.29
N SER A 128 -4.49 -4.30 18.69
CA SER A 128 -5.61 -4.97 19.35
C SER A 128 -5.70 -6.47 19.04
N VAL A 129 -4.88 -6.96 18.11
CA VAL A 129 -4.76 -8.40 17.79
C VAL A 129 -3.39 -8.92 18.21
N GLU A 130 -3.30 -10.22 18.55
CA GLU A 130 -2.07 -10.80 19.08
C GLU A 130 -0.94 -10.75 18.04
N GLY A 131 0.14 -10.02 18.36
CA GLY A 131 1.31 -9.88 17.49
C GLY A 131 0.99 -9.28 16.13
N GLY A 132 0.05 -8.33 16.07
CA GLY A 132 -0.40 -7.71 14.83
C GLY A 132 0.66 -6.82 14.20
N ILE A 133 0.95 -7.06 12.92
CA ILE A 133 1.90 -6.29 12.10
C ILE A 133 1.19 -5.80 10.84
N VAL A 134 1.21 -4.48 10.62
CA VAL A 134 0.60 -3.86 9.43
C VAL A 134 1.46 -4.13 8.21
N LEU A 135 0.88 -4.72 7.15
CA LEU A 135 1.53 -4.87 5.85
C LEU A 135 1.15 -3.72 4.92
N ASN A 136 2.16 -3.17 4.26
CA ASN A 136 1.97 -2.21 3.19
C ASN A 136 1.48 -2.91 1.91
N THR A 137 0.65 -2.23 1.12
CA THR A 137 0.06 -2.77 -0.12
C THR A 137 0.42 -1.96 -1.36
N SER A 138 1.31 -0.96 -1.25
CA SER A 138 1.77 -0.16 -2.40
C SER A 138 2.62 -1.00 -3.35
N ASN A 139 2.54 -0.70 -4.63
CA ASN A 139 3.33 -1.33 -5.68
C ASN A 139 4.36 -0.36 -6.28
N LEU A 140 5.34 -0.91 -7.00
CA LEU A 140 6.45 -0.15 -7.57
C LEU A 140 5.99 0.95 -8.55
N SER A 141 4.94 0.70 -9.35
CA SER A 141 4.51 1.67 -10.36
C SER A 141 3.92 2.93 -9.73
N GLU A 142 3.12 2.76 -8.67
CA GLU A 142 2.56 3.86 -7.88
C GLU A 142 3.66 4.60 -7.13
N ASP A 143 4.55 3.86 -6.46
CA ASP A 143 5.67 4.41 -5.71
C ASP A 143 6.68 5.13 -6.62
N TRP A 144 6.88 4.64 -7.85
CA TRP A 144 7.79 5.27 -8.81
C TRP A 144 7.41 6.72 -9.12
N VAL A 145 6.13 6.97 -9.32
CA VAL A 145 5.60 8.31 -9.59
C VAL A 145 5.15 9.06 -8.34
N GLY A 146 5.27 8.41 -7.15
CA GLY A 146 4.89 8.99 -5.86
C GLY A 146 3.39 9.15 -5.69
N TYR A 147 2.59 8.32 -6.34
CA TYR A 147 1.13 8.31 -6.22
C TYR A 147 0.71 7.58 -4.94
N CYS A 148 1.08 8.17 -3.82
CA CYS A 148 0.76 7.68 -2.48
C CYS A 148 0.74 8.84 -1.48
N THR A 149 0.05 8.63 -0.36
CA THR A 149 0.01 9.56 0.77
C THR A 149 1.06 9.17 1.80
N ILE A 150 2.08 10.04 2.00
CA ILE A 150 3.08 9.82 3.05
C ILE A 150 2.40 9.73 4.42
N TYR A 151 2.76 8.72 5.21
CA TYR A 151 2.13 8.37 6.50
C TYR A 151 0.63 8.09 6.38
N GLY A 152 0.18 7.62 5.21
CA GLY A 152 -1.14 7.10 4.93
C GLY A 152 -1.01 5.69 4.35
N ASP A 153 -1.38 5.52 3.09
CA ASP A 153 -1.24 4.25 2.35
C ASP A 153 0.21 3.79 2.14
N SER A 154 1.20 4.71 2.26
CA SER A 154 2.62 4.35 2.26
C SER A 154 3.11 3.68 3.56
N ALA A 155 2.27 3.61 4.61
CA ALA A 155 2.66 3.05 5.90
C ALA A 155 2.58 1.53 5.93
N GLY A 156 3.42 0.92 6.78
CA GLY A 156 3.48 -0.52 7.03
C GLY A 156 4.84 -0.89 7.60
N ALA A 157 4.95 -2.08 8.18
CA ALA A 157 6.22 -2.59 8.69
C ALA A 157 7.13 -3.07 7.55
N PHE A 158 6.54 -3.64 6.50
CA PHE A 158 7.25 -4.03 5.28
C PHE A 158 6.27 -4.07 4.09
N SER A 159 6.82 -3.99 2.86
CA SER A 159 6.08 -3.85 1.61
C SER A 159 6.37 -5.02 0.66
N PRO A 160 5.52 -6.05 0.61
CA PRO A 160 5.72 -7.21 -0.27
C PRO A 160 5.70 -6.86 -1.77
N LEU A 161 4.97 -5.82 -2.15
CA LEU A 161 4.80 -5.42 -3.55
C LEU A 161 5.72 -4.28 -3.99
N GLY A 162 6.52 -3.70 -3.10
CA GLY A 162 7.29 -2.48 -3.37
C GLY A 162 8.27 -2.56 -4.55
N MET A 163 8.61 -3.76 -5.02
CA MET A 163 9.47 -3.98 -6.19
C MET A 163 8.73 -4.60 -7.38
N TYR A 164 7.40 -4.75 -7.32
CA TYR A 164 6.59 -5.30 -8.42
C TYR A 164 5.76 -4.20 -9.07
N THR A 165 5.77 -4.19 -10.40
CA THR A 165 4.89 -3.31 -11.21
C THR A 165 3.44 -3.78 -11.13
N THR A 166 2.50 -2.90 -11.51
CA THR A 166 1.06 -3.25 -11.52
C THR A 166 0.74 -4.53 -12.30
N GLU A 167 1.41 -4.76 -13.45
CA GLU A 167 1.22 -5.96 -14.26
C GLU A 167 1.79 -7.21 -13.57
N GLU A 168 2.92 -7.09 -12.90
CA GLU A 168 3.54 -8.17 -12.14
C GLU A 168 2.71 -8.52 -10.91
N VAL A 169 2.10 -7.55 -10.24
CA VAL A 169 1.14 -7.79 -9.14
C VAL A 169 -0.05 -8.60 -9.60
N ILE A 170 -0.63 -8.26 -10.77
CA ILE A 170 -1.74 -9.03 -11.37
C ILE A 170 -1.29 -10.46 -11.67
N ALA A 171 -0.08 -10.65 -12.20
CA ALA A 171 0.45 -11.99 -12.49
C ALA A 171 0.67 -12.83 -11.20
N LEU A 172 1.15 -12.20 -10.13
CA LEU A 172 1.29 -12.85 -8.82
C LEU A 172 -0.07 -13.22 -8.22
N GLY A 173 -1.06 -12.32 -8.30
CA GLY A 173 -2.42 -12.60 -7.85
C GLY A 173 -3.07 -13.76 -8.61
N ARG A 174 -2.88 -13.86 -9.92
CA ARG A 174 -3.32 -15.01 -10.73
C ARG A 174 -2.62 -16.31 -10.31
N ALA A 175 -1.33 -16.28 -10.05
CA ALA A 175 -0.56 -17.44 -9.59
C ALA A 175 -1.02 -17.92 -8.20
N LEU A 176 -1.57 -17.04 -7.37
CA LEU A 176 -2.20 -17.35 -6.08
C LEU A 176 -3.65 -17.84 -6.21
N GLY A 177 -4.21 -17.87 -7.43
CA GLY A 177 -5.57 -18.34 -7.68
C GLY A 177 -6.66 -17.31 -7.38
N LEU A 178 -6.32 -16.03 -7.30
CA LEU A 178 -7.31 -14.99 -7.11
C LEU A 178 -8.23 -14.86 -8.34
N PRO A 179 -9.56 -14.76 -8.15
CA PRO A 179 -10.49 -14.41 -9.21
C PRO A 179 -10.15 -13.10 -9.91
N GLU A 180 -10.33 -13.05 -11.24
CA GLU A 180 -10.04 -11.86 -12.06
C GLU A 180 -10.72 -10.58 -11.57
N ARG A 181 -11.92 -10.68 -10.99
CA ARG A 181 -12.65 -9.51 -10.45
C ARG A 181 -11.87 -8.74 -9.39
N PHE A 182 -10.95 -9.38 -8.66
CA PHE A 182 -10.09 -8.73 -7.66
C PHE A 182 -8.80 -8.16 -8.27
N LEU A 183 -8.45 -8.57 -9.49
CA LEU A 183 -7.21 -8.19 -10.16
C LEU A 183 -7.39 -7.09 -11.20
N ILE A 184 -8.57 -7.05 -11.86
CA ILE A 184 -8.87 -6.12 -12.95
C ILE A 184 -10.03 -5.17 -12.63
N LYS A 185 -10.33 -4.96 -11.33
CA LYS A 185 -11.27 -3.91 -10.94
C LYS A 185 -10.76 -2.57 -11.48
N PRO A 186 -11.61 -1.79 -12.18
CA PRO A 186 -11.21 -0.44 -12.58
C PRO A 186 -10.77 0.36 -11.35
N PRO A 187 -9.55 0.92 -11.35
CA PRO A 187 -9.11 1.76 -10.25
C PRO A 187 -10.04 2.97 -10.15
N SER A 188 -10.56 3.24 -8.96
CA SER A 188 -11.33 4.46 -8.66
C SER A 188 -10.73 5.11 -7.44
N ASP A 189 -10.55 6.43 -7.49
CA ASP A 189 -10.07 7.20 -6.34
C ASP A 189 -11.13 7.32 -5.21
N GLY A 190 -12.34 6.81 -5.45
CA GLY A 190 -13.47 6.86 -4.51
C GLY A 190 -14.03 8.26 -4.23
N LEU A 191 -13.45 9.30 -4.84
CA LEU A 191 -13.77 10.71 -4.57
C LEU A 191 -14.28 11.45 -5.81
N THR A 192 -13.61 11.31 -6.95
CA THR A 192 -13.92 12.08 -8.18
C THR A 192 -14.58 11.23 -9.26
N GLY A 193 -14.56 9.89 -9.12
CA GLY A 193 -14.98 8.96 -10.16
C GLY A 193 -13.99 8.83 -11.31
N LEU A 194 -12.84 9.51 -11.23
CA LEU A 194 -11.72 9.38 -12.16
C LEU A 194 -10.84 8.20 -11.79
N THR A 195 -10.18 7.62 -12.78
CA THR A 195 -9.16 6.61 -12.54
C THR A 195 -7.83 7.27 -12.13
N ASP A 196 -6.92 6.49 -11.54
CA ASP A 196 -5.56 6.96 -11.27
C ASP A 196 -4.88 7.44 -12.55
N GLU A 197 -5.05 6.71 -13.67
CA GLU A 197 -4.48 7.07 -14.96
C GLU A 197 -5.04 8.39 -15.51
N ASP A 198 -6.33 8.68 -15.28
CA ASP A 198 -6.94 9.97 -15.62
C ASP A 198 -6.28 11.12 -14.82
N ASN A 199 -6.04 10.90 -13.54
CA ASN A 199 -5.36 11.87 -12.67
C ASN A 199 -3.89 12.06 -13.05
N LEU A 200 -3.21 10.96 -13.37
CA LEU A 200 -1.81 10.95 -13.80
C LEU A 200 -1.64 11.52 -15.21
N GLY A 201 -2.61 11.26 -16.12
CA GLY A 201 -2.56 11.62 -17.54
C GLY A 201 -1.60 10.76 -18.36
N PHE A 202 -1.29 9.55 -17.88
CA PHE A 202 -0.57 8.49 -18.58
C PHE A 202 -0.93 7.15 -17.94
N SER A 203 -0.71 6.04 -18.68
CA SER A 203 -1.04 4.71 -18.21
C SER A 203 0.05 4.10 -17.33
N TYR A 204 -0.34 3.23 -16.41
CA TYR A 204 0.61 2.39 -15.66
C TYR A 204 1.42 1.47 -16.58
N HIS A 205 0.87 1.06 -17.72
CA HIS A 205 1.63 0.31 -18.72
C HIS A 205 2.88 1.10 -19.20
N ALA A 206 2.73 2.40 -19.49
CA ALA A 206 3.87 3.25 -19.87
C ALA A 206 4.91 3.35 -18.74
N VAL A 207 4.47 3.46 -17.48
CA VAL A 207 5.36 3.46 -16.31
C VAL A 207 6.09 2.12 -16.18
N ASN A 208 5.39 1.00 -16.35
CA ASN A 208 5.95 -0.36 -16.24
C ASN A 208 7.03 -0.62 -17.28
N GLU A 209 6.77 -0.28 -18.56
CA GLU A 209 7.74 -0.40 -19.65
C GLU A 209 8.96 0.50 -19.42
N TYR A 210 8.73 1.71 -18.90
CA TYR A 210 9.82 2.62 -18.57
C TYR A 210 10.69 2.10 -17.44
N ILE A 211 10.10 1.61 -16.34
CA ILE A 211 10.82 1.04 -15.20
C ILE A 211 11.62 -0.21 -15.62
N ARG A 212 11.00 -1.14 -16.36
CA ARG A 212 11.60 -2.44 -16.64
C ARG A 212 12.52 -2.48 -17.84
N ARG A 213 12.29 -1.59 -18.80
CA ARG A 213 12.98 -1.64 -20.10
C ARG A 213 13.61 -0.31 -20.53
N GLY A 214 13.37 0.76 -19.78
CA GLY A 214 13.80 2.11 -20.18
C GLY A 214 13.06 2.66 -21.40
N VAL A 215 11.91 2.06 -21.77
CA VAL A 215 11.16 2.43 -22.97
C VAL A 215 9.94 3.26 -22.59
N CYS A 216 9.90 4.49 -23.09
CA CYS A 216 8.72 5.34 -23.04
C CYS A 216 8.61 6.06 -24.40
N PRO A 217 7.64 5.67 -25.25
CA PRO A 217 7.58 6.18 -26.63
C PRO A 217 7.19 7.67 -26.74
N ASP A 218 6.49 8.19 -25.73
CA ASP A 218 6.10 9.60 -25.65
C ASP A 218 7.06 10.36 -24.74
N GLU A 219 7.80 11.31 -25.32
CA GLU A 219 8.79 12.11 -24.61
C GLU A 219 8.17 12.98 -23.50
N ALA A 220 7.00 13.57 -23.74
CA ALA A 220 6.31 14.41 -22.74
C ALA A 220 5.85 13.58 -21.55
N VAL A 221 5.38 12.35 -21.80
CA VAL A 221 5.03 11.38 -20.74
C VAL A 221 6.28 10.99 -19.96
N ARG A 222 7.39 10.69 -20.62
CA ARG A 222 8.66 10.37 -19.97
C ARG A 222 9.14 11.50 -19.06
N GLU A 223 9.17 12.73 -19.55
CA GLU A 223 9.55 13.90 -18.76
C GLU A 223 8.63 14.10 -17.54
N LYS A 224 7.33 13.85 -17.71
CA LYS A 224 6.37 13.93 -16.60
C LYS A 224 6.66 12.86 -15.54
N ILE A 225 6.86 11.60 -15.95
CA ILE A 225 7.24 10.50 -15.05
C ILE A 225 8.52 10.84 -14.28
N ASP A 226 9.57 11.29 -14.97
CA ASP A 226 10.85 11.66 -14.37
C ASP A 226 10.72 12.79 -13.35
N ARG A 227 9.92 13.81 -13.69
CA ARG A 227 9.65 14.92 -12.79
C ARG A 227 8.92 14.45 -11.51
N MET A 228 7.87 13.64 -11.66
CA MET A 228 7.13 13.08 -10.54
C MET A 228 8.02 12.17 -9.69
N HIS A 229 8.81 11.31 -10.32
CA HIS A 229 9.77 10.45 -9.66
C HIS A 229 10.72 11.26 -8.77
N ARG A 230 11.40 12.24 -9.32
CA ARG A 230 12.34 13.08 -8.56
C ARG A 230 11.66 13.84 -7.43
N ALA A 231 10.49 14.42 -7.68
CA ALA A 231 9.75 15.20 -6.70
C ALA A 231 9.21 14.38 -5.52
N SER A 232 9.00 13.08 -5.70
CA SER A 232 8.38 12.21 -4.69
C SER A 232 9.39 11.39 -3.87
N ARG A 233 10.69 11.39 -4.21
CA ARG A 233 11.67 10.50 -3.54
C ARG A 233 11.76 10.68 -2.03
N PHE A 234 11.51 11.87 -1.52
CA PHE A 234 11.49 12.12 -0.08
C PHE A 234 10.45 11.27 0.68
N LYS A 235 9.38 10.79 0.01
CA LYS A 235 8.36 9.94 0.61
C LYS A 235 8.85 8.53 0.95
N PHE A 236 9.93 8.07 0.27
CA PHE A 236 10.45 6.70 0.33
C PHE A 236 11.83 6.61 0.98
N GLN A 237 12.25 7.68 1.60
CA GLN A 237 13.49 7.72 2.37
C GLN A 237 13.19 7.41 3.84
N THR A 238 14.15 6.80 4.53
CA THR A 238 14.14 6.78 5.99
C THR A 238 14.12 8.21 6.49
N LEU A 239 13.47 8.44 7.64
CA LEU A 239 13.40 9.77 8.23
C LEU A 239 14.83 10.32 8.41
N PRO A 240 15.21 11.45 7.77
CA PRO A 240 16.53 12.04 7.96
C PRO A 240 16.75 12.44 9.40
N VAL A 241 17.91 12.08 9.95
CA VAL A 241 18.31 12.44 11.30
C VAL A 241 19.59 13.28 11.28
N TYR A 242 19.69 14.22 12.21
CA TYR A 242 20.90 15.02 12.37
C TYR A 242 21.94 14.24 13.17
N HIS A 243 23.07 13.97 12.54
CA HIS A 243 24.22 13.32 13.20
C HIS A 243 25.05 14.39 13.92
N ASN A 244 24.98 14.40 15.25
CA ASN A 244 25.64 15.40 16.10
C ASN A 244 27.12 15.11 16.36
N GLY A 245 27.65 13.99 15.88
CA GLY A 245 29.05 13.57 16.09
C GLY A 245 29.37 13.06 17.50
N LEU A 246 28.38 12.93 18.40
CA LEU A 246 28.61 12.35 19.71
C LEU A 246 28.79 10.83 19.61
N PRO A 247 29.64 10.24 20.44
CA PRO A 247 29.85 8.79 20.43
C PRO A 247 28.58 8.05 20.85
N MET A 248 28.22 7.02 20.08
CA MET A 248 27.18 6.05 20.46
C MET A 248 27.84 4.74 20.82
N VAL A 249 27.41 4.13 21.93
CA VAL A 249 27.80 2.76 22.26
C VAL A 249 26.89 1.83 21.44
N ILE A 250 27.46 1.15 20.46
CA ILE A 250 26.77 0.17 19.64
C ILE A 250 27.19 -1.20 20.17
N GLU A 251 26.22 -1.91 20.79
CA GLU A 251 26.52 -3.20 21.44
C GLU A 251 26.78 -4.34 20.44
N ASP A 252 26.19 -4.25 19.23
CA ASP A 252 26.23 -5.33 18.22
C ASP A 252 26.85 -4.92 16.87
N GLY A 253 27.38 -3.70 16.76
CA GLY A 253 27.97 -3.19 15.53
C GLY A 253 26.94 -2.81 14.45
N THR A 254 25.64 -2.81 14.76
CA THR A 254 24.58 -2.37 13.85
C THR A 254 24.51 -0.86 13.78
N ASP A 255 24.51 -0.31 12.57
CA ASP A 255 24.28 1.11 12.37
C ASP A 255 22.75 1.34 12.25
N TYR A 256 22.13 1.84 13.30
CA TYR A 256 20.68 2.05 13.39
C TYR A 256 20.15 3.14 12.45
N TYR A 257 21.03 3.87 11.75
CA TYR A 257 20.66 5.03 10.94
C TYR A 257 21.27 5.03 9.53
N LYS A 258 21.51 3.84 8.98
CA LYS A 258 21.87 3.69 7.55
C LYS A 258 20.69 3.78 6.63
#